data_89eba2930d95bddf4dbd500f6be11233
#
_entry.id   89eba2930d95bddf4dbd500f6be11233
#
_cell.length_a   1.000
_cell.length_b   1.000
_cell.length_c   1.000
_cell.angle_alpha   90.00
_cell.angle_beta   90.00
_cell.angle_gamma   90.00
#
_symmetry.space_group_name_H-M   'P 1'
#
loop_
_entity.id
_entity.type
_entity.pdbx_description
1 polymer ?
#
loop_
_entity_poly.entity_id
_entity_poly.type
_entity_poly.pdbx_seq_one_letter_code
_entity_poly.pdbx_strand_id
1 'polypeptide(L)'
;MVDVVELKYVKKFLAKSAVHTLNYYDITFITEGKGAFSVDNQTYEAIPRDVLFSKPGEIRNWDTHHITNGYALIFEEEFLSFLFKDSLFVQHLSFFQIESSSSLLHLSDELYTRILETLHDIKMEIDSYQQGDVHVLRALLYEVLMLLDRAYLKMTSIEEGRSREVSNNHVRDR
;
A
#
# COMPACT_ATOMS: atom_id res chain seq x y z
N MET A 1 16.35 0.62 -3.76
CA MET A 1 15.53 0.92 -4.98
C MET A 1 14.20 1.51 -4.58
N VAL A 2 13.66 2.42 -5.38
CA VAL A 2 12.27 2.92 -5.34
C VAL A 2 11.79 3.16 -6.78
N ASP A 3 10.54 2.84 -7.07
CA ASP A 3 9.90 3.15 -8.35
C ASP A 3 8.37 3.28 -8.20
N VAL A 4 7.76 3.95 -9.17
CA VAL A 4 6.30 4.03 -9.34
C VAL A 4 5.96 3.52 -10.73
N VAL A 5 5.23 2.41 -10.79
CA VAL A 5 4.89 1.71 -12.03
C VAL A 5 3.39 1.76 -12.26
N GLU A 6 2.96 2.11 -13.47
CA GLU A 6 1.55 2.01 -13.85
C GLU A 6 1.15 0.53 -14.07
N LEU A 7 0.02 0.14 -13.48
CA LEU A 7 -0.46 -1.25 -13.57
C LEU A 7 -0.71 -1.72 -15.00
N LYS A 8 -1.09 -0.82 -15.90
CA LYS A 8 -1.28 -1.17 -17.33
C LYS A 8 -0.04 -1.77 -17.99
N TYR A 9 1.16 -1.40 -17.53
CA TYR A 9 2.42 -1.97 -18.02
C TYR A 9 2.75 -3.30 -17.36
N VAL A 10 2.33 -3.50 -16.12
CA VAL A 10 2.58 -4.72 -15.34
C VAL A 10 1.63 -5.84 -15.74
N LYS A 11 0.40 -5.54 -16.17
CA LYS A 11 -0.62 -6.52 -16.58
C LYS A 11 -0.13 -7.53 -17.61
N LYS A 12 0.68 -7.12 -18.55
CA LYS A 12 1.24 -8.01 -19.59
C LYS A 12 2.11 -9.13 -18.98
N PHE A 13 2.77 -8.84 -17.86
CA PHE A 13 3.57 -9.81 -17.13
C PHE A 13 2.72 -10.67 -16.21
N LEU A 14 1.73 -10.06 -15.55
CA LEU A 14 0.80 -10.75 -14.65
C LEU A 14 -0.15 -11.71 -15.39
N ALA A 15 -0.47 -11.45 -16.65
CA ALA A 15 -1.28 -12.35 -17.48
C ALA A 15 -0.64 -13.74 -17.65
N LYS A 16 0.69 -13.85 -17.51
CA LYS A 16 1.42 -15.13 -17.59
C LYS A 16 1.50 -15.85 -16.24
N SER A 17 1.42 -15.12 -15.13
CA SER A 17 1.42 -15.67 -13.77
C SER A 17 0.72 -14.68 -12.83
N ALA A 18 -0.57 -14.89 -12.61
CA ALA A 18 -1.35 -14.07 -11.68
C ALA A 18 -0.92 -14.28 -10.23
N VAL A 19 -0.33 -15.44 -9.92
CA VAL A 19 0.21 -15.78 -8.61
C VAL A 19 1.71 -15.54 -8.61
N HIS A 20 2.19 -14.69 -7.72
CA HIS A 20 3.61 -14.34 -7.63
C HIS A 20 4.02 -13.90 -6.23
N THR A 21 5.31 -13.98 -5.94
CA THR A 21 5.94 -13.39 -4.77
C THR A 21 6.93 -12.32 -5.19
N LEU A 22 7.11 -11.33 -4.33
CA LEU A 22 8.04 -10.22 -4.54
C LEU A 22 9.14 -10.26 -3.47
N ASN A 23 10.28 -9.67 -3.80
CA ASN A 23 11.40 -9.47 -2.86
C ASN A 23 11.51 -8.01 -2.40
N TYR A 24 10.51 -7.20 -2.66
CA TYR A 24 10.39 -5.79 -2.26
C TYR A 24 9.01 -5.51 -1.67
N TYR A 25 8.85 -4.37 -1.03
CA TYR A 25 7.56 -3.85 -0.59
C TYR A 25 6.79 -3.29 -1.77
N ASP A 26 5.49 -3.51 -1.79
CA ASP A 26 4.59 -3.02 -2.82
C ASP A 26 3.35 -2.41 -2.18
N ILE A 27 3.09 -1.16 -2.54
CA ILE A 27 1.87 -0.44 -2.18
C ILE A 27 1.16 -0.09 -3.48
N THR A 28 0.06 -0.76 -3.75
CA THR A 28 -0.70 -0.59 -4.99
C THR A 28 -1.94 0.26 -4.76
N PHE A 29 -2.09 1.30 -5.56
CA PHE A 29 -3.21 2.24 -5.56
C PHE A 29 -4.12 1.94 -6.75
N ILE A 30 -5.39 1.64 -6.49
CA ILE A 30 -6.38 1.38 -7.54
C ILE A 30 -7.02 2.69 -7.98
N THR A 31 -6.95 2.98 -9.26
CA THR A 31 -7.55 4.19 -9.88
C THR A 31 -8.79 3.88 -10.69
N GLU A 32 -8.85 2.71 -11.32
CA GLU A 32 -9.97 2.31 -12.18
C GLU A 32 -10.26 0.83 -12.06
N GLY A 33 -11.55 0.50 -12.21
CA GLY A 33 -12.03 -0.86 -12.16
C GLY A 33 -12.27 -1.36 -10.73
N LYS A 34 -12.70 -2.62 -10.62
CA LYS A 34 -12.86 -3.33 -9.37
C LYS A 34 -12.58 -4.81 -9.58
N GLY A 35 -12.04 -5.49 -8.59
CA GLY A 35 -11.76 -6.91 -8.70
C GLY A 35 -11.16 -7.49 -7.45
N ALA A 36 -10.92 -8.80 -7.47
CA ALA A 36 -10.35 -9.52 -6.36
C ALA A 36 -8.83 -9.42 -6.34
N PHE A 37 -8.30 -9.23 -5.14
CA PHE A 37 -6.89 -9.30 -4.83
C PHE A 37 -6.69 -10.16 -3.60
N SER A 38 -5.81 -11.12 -3.64
CA SER A 38 -5.48 -11.93 -2.48
C SER A 38 -4.01 -11.81 -2.09
N VAL A 39 -3.79 -11.79 -0.78
CA VAL A 39 -2.47 -11.85 -0.14
C VAL A 39 -2.50 -13.04 0.79
N ASP A 40 -1.61 -14.01 0.56
CA ASP A 40 -1.59 -15.30 1.24
C ASP A 40 -2.98 -15.96 1.19
N ASN A 41 -3.65 -16.10 2.32
CA ASN A 41 -4.96 -16.77 2.39
C ASN A 41 -6.15 -15.78 2.51
N GLN A 42 -5.91 -14.47 2.38
CA GLN A 42 -6.97 -13.47 2.49
C GLN A 42 -7.27 -12.84 1.14
N THR A 43 -8.56 -12.76 0.80
CA THR A 43 -9.05 -12.14 -0.43
C THR A 43 -9.81 -10.87 -0.12
N TYR A 44 -9.54 -9.82 -0.90
CA TYR A 44 -10.13 -8.51 -0.79
C TYR A 44 -10.80 -8.13 -2.12
N GLU A 45 -11.97 -7.49 -2.04
CA GLU A 45 -12.55 -6.76 -3.17
C GLU A 45 -11.96 -5.37 -3.22
N ALA A 46 -11.22 -5.06 -4.27
CA ALA A 46 -10.59 -3.77 -4.47
C ALA A 46 -11.41 -2.89 -5.42
N ILE A 47 -11.60 -1.64 -5.05
CA ILE A 47 -12.32 -0.61 -5.81
C ILE A 47 -11.44 0.64 -5.94
N PRO A 48 -11.79 1.63 -6.80
CA PRO A 48 -11.02 2.87 -6.89
C PRO A 48 -10.86 3.56 -5.53
N ARG A 49 -9.69 4.10 -5.28
CA ARG A 49 -9.18 4.68 -4.03
C ARG A 49 -8.79 3.67 -2.96
N ASP A 50 -8.86 2.38 -3.26
CA ASP A 50 -8.28 1.37 -2.39
C ASP A 50 -6.77 1.30 -2.56
N VAL A 51 -6.10 1.03 -1.46
CA VAL A 51 -4.67 0.79 -1.37
C VAL A 51 -4.43 -0.61 -0.83
N LEU A 52 -3.59 -1.36 -1.51
CA LEU A 52 -3.24 -2.74 -1.20
C LEU A 52 -1.77 -2.81 -0.80
N PHE A 53 -1.52 -3.41 0.37
CA PHE A 53 -0.19 -3.55 0.95
C PHE A 53 0.34 -4.96 0.79
N SER A 54 1.58 -5.10 0.38
CA SER A 54 2.26 -6.38 0.27
C SER A 54 3.71 -6.29 0.73
N LYS A 55 4.13 -7.25 1.55
CA LYS A 55 5.50 -7.41 2.04
C LYS A 55 6.28 -8.39 1.16
N PRO A 56 7.63 -8.33 1.21
CA PRO A 56 8.45 -9.37 0.61
C PRO A 56 8.06 -10.77 1.10
N GLY A 57 7.99 -11.71 0.18
CA GLY A 57 7.70 -13.12 0.44
C GLY A 57 6.22 -13.50 0.53
N GLU A 58 5.29 -12.54 0.59
CA GLU A 58 3.86 -12.83 0.56
C GLU A 58 3.43 -13.36 -0.82
N ILE A 59 2.53 -14.34 -0.83
CA ILE A 59 1.94 -14.87 -2.05
C ILE A 59 0.78 -13.97 -2.47
N ARG A 60 0.86 -13.44 -3.67
CA ARG A 60 -0.10 -12.49 -4.23
C ARG A 60 -0.83 -13.09 -5.42
N ASN A 61 -2.13 -12.81 -5.51
CA ASN A 61 -2.92 -13.13 -6.67
C ASN A 61 -3.83 -11.95 -7.06
N TRP A 62 -3.77 -11.58 -8.34
CA TRP A 62 -4.47 -10.44 -8.90
C TRP A 62 -5.55 -10.84 -9.88
N ASP A 63 -6.73 -10.24 -9.75
CA ASP A 63 -7.72 -10.22 -10.82
C ASP A 63 -7.30 -9.20 -11.88
N THR A 64 -6.57 -9.69 -12.88
CA THR A 64 -6.05 -8.87 -13.96
C THR A 64 -7.09 -8.43 -14.99
N HIS A 65 -8.31 -8.98 -14.93
CA HIS A 65 -9.36 -8.71 -15.93
C HIS A 65 -10.22 -7.50 -15.54
N HIS A 66 -10.49 -7.31 -14.26
CA HIS A 66 -11.44 -6.32 -13.76
C HIS A 66 -10.78 -5.06 -13.22
N ILE A 67 -9.58 -5.13 -12.63
CA ILE A 67 -8.80 -3.96 -12.24
C ILE A 67 -8.12 -3.41 -13.50
N THR A 68 -8.54 -2.24 -13.95
CA THR A 68 -8.11 -1.70 -15.24
C THR A 68 -6.89 -0.81 -15.14
N ASN A 69 -6.73 -0.02 -14.08
CA ASN A 69 -5.56 0.82 -13.90
C ASN A 69 -5.26 1.12 -12.43
N GLY A 70 -4.06 1.61 -12.21
CA GLY A 70 -3.53 2.02 -10.92
C GLY A 70 -2.03 2.24 -10.96
N TYR A 71 -1.44 2.43 -9.79
CA TYR A 71 -0.01 2.63 -9.61
C TYR A 71 0.52 1.69 -8.53
N ALA A 72 1.66 1.08 -8.77
CA ALA A 72 2.42 0.34 -7.76
C ALA A 72 3.63 1.18 -7.33
N LEU A 73 3.67 1.58 -6.06
CA LEU A 73 4.85 2.13 -5.41
C LEU A 73 5.65 0.96 -4.84
N ILE A 74 6.81 0.74 -5.39
CA ILE A 74 7.70 -0.35 -5.00
C ILE A 74 9.00 0.18 -4.43
N PHE A 75 9.48 -0.44 -3.36
CA PHE A 75 10.74 -0.05 -2.73
C PHE A 75 11.37 -1.18 -1.91
N GLU A 76 12.67 -1.10 -1.74
CA GLU A 76 13.43 -1.96 -0.85
C GLU A 76 13.60 -1.28 0.51
N GLU A 77 13.66 -2.06 1.57
CA GLU A 77 13.79 -1.57 2.94
C GLU A 77 15.01 -0.66 3.13
N GLU A 78 16.12 -1.03 2.54
CA GLU A 78 17.38 -0.30 2.64
C GLU A 78 17.31 1.11 2.08
N PHE A 79 16.38 1.37 1.16
CA PHE A 79 16.23 2.70 0.58
C PHE A 79 15.90 3.77 1.63
N LEU A 80 15.12 3.41 2.66
CA LEU A 80 14.77 4.31 3.77
C LEU A 80 15.63 4.08 5.02
N SER A 81 16.00 2.86 5.34
CA SER A 81 16.75 2.54 6.55
C SER A 81 18.11 3.25 6.62
N PHE A 82 18.67 3.62 5.47
CA PHE A 82 19.88 4.45 5.41
C PHE A 82 19.72 5.82 6.03
N LEU A 83 18.53 6.44 5.98
CA LEU A 83 18.25 7.74 6.59
C LEU A 83 17.99 7.65 8.09
N PHE A 84 17.38 6.56 8.51
CA PHE A 84 16.97 6.36 9.88
C PHE A 84 17.94 5.41 10.55
N LYS A 85 18.39 5.74 11.76
CA LYS A 85 19.15 4.80 12.59
C LYS A 85 18.32 3.61 13.07
N ASP A 86 17.10 3.48 12.56
CA ASP A 86 16.17 2.39 12.80
C ASP A 86 16.08 1.51 11.54
N SER A 87 16.79 0.39 11.57
CA SER A 87 16.78 -0.57 10.48
C SER A 87 15.44 -1.30 10.31
N LEU A 88 14.53 -1.19 11.28
CA LEU A 88 13.21 -1.82 11.29
C LEU A 88 12.09 -0.84 10.97
N PHE A 89 12.41 0.39 10.58
CA PHE A 89 11.43 1.45 10.34
C PHE A 89 10.27 1.00 9.43
N VAL A 90 10.57 0.39 8.29
CA VAL A 90 9.55 -0.06 7.34
C VAL A 90 8.69 -1.18 7.94
N GLN A 91 9.30 -2.11 8.66
CA GLN A 91 8.59 -3.22 9.31
C GLN A 91 7.67 -2.73 10.44
N HIS A 92 7.96 -1.59 11.06
CA HIS A 92 7.15 -1.00 12.12
C HIS A 92 5.95 -0.18 11.60
N LEU A 93 5.84 0.06 10.30
CA LEU A 93 4.65 0.68 9.73
C LEU A 93 3.43 -0.22 9.99
N SER A 94 2.33 0.38 10.44
CA SER A 94 1.16 -0.33 10.96
C SER A 94 0.57 -1.35 9.97
N PHE A 95 0.60 -1.03 8.68
CA PHE A 95 0.08 -1.91 7.62
C PHE A 95 1.05 -3.02 7.17
N PHE A 96 2.29 -3.02 7.67
CA PHE A 96 3.27 -4.09 7.43
C PHE A 96 3.56 -4.96 8.64
N GLN A 97 2.94 -4.68 9.78
CA GLN A 97 3.11 -5.52 10.97
C GLN A 97 2.42 -6.87 10.81
N ILE A 98 2.97 -7.89 11.45
CA ILE A 98 2.46 -9.27 11.40
C ILE A 98 1.01 -9.33 11.90
N GLU A 99 0.66 -8.50 12.86
CA GLU A 99 -0.67 -8.40 13.48
C GLU A 99 -1.61 -7.42 12.75
N SER A 100 -1.22 -6.93 11.56
CA SER A 100 -2.09 -6.04 10.80
C SER A 100 -3.40 -6.74 10.43
N SER A 101 -4.52 -6.09 10.70
CA SER A 101 -5.85 -6.68 10.51
C SER A 101 -6.28 -6.75 9.05
N SER A 102 -5.67 -5.95 8.18
CA SER A 102 -6.03 -5.87 6.76
C SER A 102 -4.86 -5.45 5.89
N SER A 103 -4.78 -6.02 4.69
CA SER A 103 -3.87 -5.57 3.63
C SER A 103 -4.52 -4.56 2.68
N LEU A 104 -5.70 -4.04 3.04
CA LEU A 104 -6.47 -3.08 2.25
C LEU A 104 -6.84 -1.86 3.10
N LEU A 105 -6.68 -0.67 2.53
CA LEU A 105 -7.09 0.61 3.09
C LEU A 105 -7.85 1.40 2.03
N HIS A 106 -9.04 1.91 2.36
CA HIS A 106 -9.79 2.83 1.51
C HIS A 106 -9.47 4.27 1.88
N LEU A 107 -9.06 5.09 0.90
CA LEU A 107 -8.69 6.48 1.12
C LEU A 107 -9.87 7.44 0.92
N SER A 108 -9.86 8.54 1.67
CA SER A 108 -10.70 9.70 1.36
C SER A 108 -10.29 10.33 0.02
N ASP A 109 -11.19 11.07 -0.63
CA ASP A 109 -10.88 11.78 -1.88
C ASP A 109 -9.68 12.71 -1.74
N GLU A 110 -9.62 13.47 -0.66
CA GLU A 110 -8.54 14.43 -0.41
C GLU A 110 -7.18 13.76 -0.25
N LEU A 111 -7.11 12.72 0.57
CA LEU A 111 -5.87 12.00 0.80
C LEU A 111 -5.41 11.24 -0.44
N TYR A 112 -6.34 10.63 -1.16
CA TYR A 112 -6.08 9.95 -2.44
C TYR A 112 -5.46 10.91 -3.45
N THR A 113 -6.07 12.07 -3.67
CA THR A 113 -5.56 13.10 -4.60
C THR A 113 -4.15 13.55 -4.20
N ARG A 114 -3.94 13.86 -2.92
CA ARG A 114 -2.64 14.26 -2.40
C ARG A 114 -1.56 13.21 -2.63
N ILE A 115 -1.87 11.94 -2.34
CA ILE A 115 -0.91 10.85 -2.51
C ILE A 115 -0.59 10.62 -3.99
N LEU A 116 -1.60 10.66 -4.88
CA LEU A 116 -1.34 10.51 -6.33
C LEU A 116 -0.45 11.64 -6.88
N GLU A 117 -0.61 12.86 -6.41
CA GLU A 117 0.29 13.97 -6.76
C GLU A 117 1.73 13.67 -6.30
N THR A 118 1.90 13.17 -5.08
CA THR A 118 3.22 12.80 -4.57
C THR A 118 3.84 11.62 -5.33
N LEU A 119 3.03 10.62 -5.73
CA LEU A 119 3.50 9.52 -6.61
C LEU A 119 3.96 10.04 -7.96
N HIS A 120 3.25 11.01 -8.53
CA HIS A 120 3.67 11.68 -9.76
C HIS A 120 5.01 12.39 -9.58
N ASP A 121 5.19 13.11 -8.47
CA ASP A 121 6.45 13.78 -8.14
C ASP A 121 7.61 12.79 -8.01
N ILE A 122 7.38 11.65 -7.35
CA ILE A 122 8.37 10.56 -7.27
C ILE A 122 8.77 10.09 -8.67
N LYS A 123 7.79 9.87 -9.55
CA LYS A 123 8.05 9.43 -10.93
C LYS A 123 8.85 10.46 -11.71
N MET A 124 8.52 11.74 -11.57
CA MET A 124 9.25 12.83 -12.20
C MET A 124 10.70 12.90 -11.72
N GLU A 125 10.96 12.73 -10.43
CA GLU A 125 12.33 12.69 -9.88
C GLU A 125 13.11 11.48 -10.40
N ILE A 126 12.48 10.31 -10.55
CA ILE A 126 13.13 9.13 -11.11
C ILE A 126 13.50 9.35 -12.58
N ASP A 127 12.59 9.89 -13.37
CA ASP A 127 12.79 10.09 -14.82
C ASP A 127 13.82 11.18 -15.12
N SER A 128 13.98 12.16 -14.23
CA SER A 128 14.97 13.25 -14.34
C SER A 128 16.17 13.10 -13.41
N TYR A 129 16.42 11.90 -12.88
CA TYR A 129 17.37 11.63 -11.80
C TYR A 129 18.76 12.23 -12.06
N GLN A 130 19.25 12.98 -11.08
CA GLN A 130 20.59 13.53 -11.00
C GLN A 130 21.26 13.14 -9.68
N GLN A 131 22.57 13.32 -9.60
CA GLN A 131 23.29 13.01 -8.38
C GLN A 131 22.77 13.89 -7.21
N GLY A 132 22.26 13.24 -6.15
CA GLY A 132 21.71 13.90 -4.98
C GLY A 132 20.17 13.85 -4.89
N ASP A 133 19.47 13.55 -5.97
CA ASP A 133 18.00 13.46 -6.00
C ASP A 133 17.45 12.33 -5.13
N VAL A 134 18.30 11.39 -4.75
CA VAL A 134 17.97 10.31 -3.79
C VAL A 134 17.39 10.86 -2.46
N HIS A 135 17.81 12.03 -2.03
CA HIS A 135 17.26 12.66 -0.81
C HIS A 135 15.84 13.16 -1.01
N VAL A 136 15.55 13.74 -2.18
CA VAL A 136 14.19 14.14 -2.56
C VAL A 136 13.29 12.91 -2.67
N LEU A 137 13.72 11.86 -3.34
CA LEU A 137 12.98 10.60 -3.45
C LEU A 137 12.68 9.99 -2.07
N ARG A 138 13.64 10.00 -1.15
CA ARG A 138 13.43 9.51 0.22
C ARG A 138 12.41 10.36 0.98
N ALA A 139 12.48 11.68 0.84
CA ALA A 139 11.54 12.59 1.48
C ALA A 139 10.11 12.38 0.98
N LEU A 140 9.91 12.25 -0.34
CA LEU A 140 8.62 11.98 -0.95
C LEU A 140 8.07 10.60 -0.55
N LEU A 141 8.89 9.56 -0.58
CA LEU A 141 8.49 8.23 -0.13
C LEU A 141 8.10 8.23 1.35
N TYR A 142 8.89 8.88 2.19
CA TYR A 142 8.60 9.03 3.62
C TYR A 142 7.24 9.72 3.84
N GLU A 143 6.95 10.79 3.11
CA GLU A 143 5.66 11.49 3.19
C GLU A 143 4.49 10.53 2.88
N VAL A 144 4.56 9.80 1.78
CA VAL A 144 3.51 8.83 1.41
C VAL A 144 3.30 7.80 2.51
N LEU A 145 4.38 7.21 3.01
CA LEU A 145 4.29 6.17 4.05
C LEU A 145 3.69 6.72 5.35
N MET A 146 4.04 7.93 5.77
CA MET A 146 3.50 8.54 6.98
C MET A 146 2.02 8.91 6.84
N LEU A 147 1.61 9.39 5.68
CA LEU A 147 0.20 9.67 5.39
C LEU A 147 -0.65 8.40 5.41
N LEU A 148 -0.14 7.33 4.82
CA LEU A 148 -0.82 6.03 4.83
C LEU A 148 -0.86 5.41 6.23
N ASP A 149 0.23 5.47 6.97
CA ASP A 149 0.30 4.93 8.34
C ASP A 149 -0.73 5.61 9.25
N ARG A 150 -0.82 6.92 9.19
CA ARG A 150 -1.81 7.70 9.93
C ARG A 150 -3.25 7.33 9.56
N ALA A 151 -3.54 7.18 8.27
CA ALA A 151 -4.87 6.80 7.80
C ALA A 151 -5.22 5.36 8.20
N TYR A 152 -4.26 4.44 8.14
CA TYR A 152 -4.43 3.05 8.54
C TYR A 152 -4.72 2.92 10.04
N LEU A 153 -3.97 3.61 10.89
CA LEU A 153 -4.18 3.63 12.33
C LEU A 153 -5.57 4.20 12.69
N LYS A 154 -6.01 5.22 11.98
CA LYS A 154 -7.36 5.78 12.17
C LYS A 154 -8.46 4.77 11.81
N MET A 155 -8.30 4.03 10.71
CA MET A 155 -9.24 2.99 10.30
C MET A 155 -9.35 1.89 11.37
N THR A 156 -8.22 1.34 11.83
CA THR A 156 -8.19 0.27 12.84
C THR A 156 -8.77 0.71 14.18
N SER A 157 -8.55 1.94 14.61
CA SER A 157 -9.14 2.50 15.84
C SER A 157 -10.67 2.58 15.77
N ILE A 158 -11.24 2.91 14.61
CA ILE A 158 -12.69 2.96 14.40
C ILE A 158 -13.29 1.55 14.45
N GLU A 159 -12.65 0.57 13.84
CA GLU A 159 -13.09 -0.84 13.85
C GLU A 159 -13.08 -1.43 15.27
N GLU A 160 -12.03 -1.17 16.05
CA GLU A 160 -11.94 -1.59 17.45
C GLU A 160 -13.03 -0.94 18.31
N GLY A 161 -13.32 0.34 18.11
CA GLY A 161 -14.39 1.06 18.80
C GLY A 161 -15.77 0.43 18.54
N ARG A 162 -16.09 0.15 17.27
CA ARG A 162 -17.34 -0.51 16.87
C ARG A 162 -17.47 -1.92 17.45
N SER A 163 -16.40 -2.70 17.48
CA SER A 163 -16.40 -4.05 18.04
C SER A 163 -16.69 -4.04 19.54
N ARG A 164 -16.16 -3.07 20.29
CA ARG A 164 -16.43 -2.90 21.73
C ARG A 164 -17.88 -2.49 22.00
N GLU A 165 -18.46 -1.62 21.20
CA GLU A 165 -19.87 -1.20 21.34
C GLU A 165 -20.82 -2.36 21.09
N VAL A 166 -20.58 -3.18 20.06
CA VAL A 166 -21.38 -4.38 19.76
C VAL A 166 -21.30 -5.39 20.91
N SER A 167 -20.11 -5.63 21.48
CA SER A 167 -19.92 -6.53 22.62
C SER A 167 -20.63 -6.03 23.87
N ASN A 168 -20.60 -4.73 24.15
CA ASN A 168 -21.26 -4.14 25.32
C ASN A 168 -22.79 -4.17 25.21
N ASN A 169 -23.34 -4.02 24.00
CA ASN A 169 -24.77 -4.12 23.79
C ASN A 169 -25.30 -5.56 23.98
N HIS A 170 -24.53 -6.57 23.61
CA HIS A 170 -24.89 -7.98 23.83
C HIS A 170 -24.87 -8.40 25.30
N VAL A 171 -24.11 -7.70 26.13
CA VAL A 171 -24.05 -7.96 27.60
C VAL A 171 -25.19 -7.28 28.35
N ARG A 172 -25.81 -6.22 27.79
CA ARG A 172 -26.95 -5.52 28.43
C ARG A 172 -28.29 -6.15 28.16
N ASP A 173 -28.41 -7.03 27.17
CA ASP A 173 -29.67 -7.73 26.84
C ASP A 173 -29.76 -9.13 27.48
N ARG A 174 -29.01 -9.39 28.55
CA ARG A 174 -29.09 -10.56 29.42
C ARG A 174 -29.27 -10.11 30.87
#